data_8eab778df7cb38c9a702e04b4413c3c3
#
_entry.id   8eab778df7cb38c9a702e04b4413c3c3
#
_cell.length_a   1.000
_cell.length_b   1.000
_cell.length_c   1.000
_cell.angle_alpha   90.00
_cell.angle_beta   90.00
_cell.angle_gamma   90.00
#
_symmetry.space_group_name_H-M   'P 1'
#
loop_
_entity.id
_entity.type
_entity.pdbx_description
1 polymer ?
#
loop_
_entity_poly.entity_id
_entity_poly.type
_entity_poly.pdbx_seq_one_letter_code
_entity_poly.pdbx_strand_id
1 'polypeptide(L)'
;MKERLGLLEALLFAGGEAVESRKLTNVMGISQNLLSKLVEELNRRYEENDSALKVLKLENAYQLTTRTKYAEAIGRLLESKRNSGLSGSALEVLSIVAYNQPVTRSMIDRIRGIDSSKVISNLIEKELIEEVGRLDIAGRPMAYGTTENFLRCFGLSSIDELPEKPD
;
A
#
# COMPACT_ATOMS: atom_id res chain seq x y z
N MET A 1 1.35 -18.31 23.87
CA MET A 1 0.53 -17.41 23.00
C MET A 1 0.81 -15.94 23.31
N LYS A 2 0.66 -15.47 24.55
CA LYS A 2 0.90 -14.04 24.93
C LYS A 2 2.29 -13.51 24.52
N GLU A 3 3.34 -14.28 24.77
CA GLU A 3 4.72 -13.90 24.46
C GLU A 3 4.96 -13.73 22.94
N ARG A 4 4.37 -14.61 22.10
CA ARG A 4 4.47 -14.50 20.64
C ARG A 4 3.73 -13.28 20.09
N LEU A 5 2.62 -12.89 20.70
CA LEU A 5 1.90 -11.68 20.33
C LEU A 5 2.71 -10.43 20.67
N GLY A 6 3.31 -10.38 21.86
CA GLY A 6 4.21 -9.29 22.25
C GLY A 6 5.44 -9.19 21.35
N LEU A 7 6.01 -10.34 20.96
CA LEU A 7 7.13 -10.35 20.00
C LEU A 7 6.71 -9.81 18.61
N LEU A 8 5.55 -10.25 18.10
CA LEU A 8 5.03 -9.75 16.83
C LEU A 8 4.81 -8.24 16.87
N GLU A 9 4.15 -7.75 17.92
CA GLU A 9 3.93 -6.31 18.12
C GLU A 9 5.24 -5.53 18.17
N ALA A 10 6.25 -6.02 18.90
CA ALA A 10 7.55 -5.39 18.99
C ALA A 10 8.29 -5.35 17.65
N LEU A 11 8.22 -6.42 16.86
CA LEU A 11 8.85 -6.50 15.54
C LEU A 11 8.19 -5.53 14.55
N LEU A 12 6.86 -5.44 14.56
CA LEU A 12 6.12 -4.52 13.71
C LEU A 12 6.36 -3.05 14.12
N PHE A 13 6.40 -2.77 15.41
CA PHE A 13 6.71 -1.43 15.94
C PHE A 13 8.14 -1.00 15.56
N ALA A 14 9.12 -1.86 15.79
CA ALA A 14 10.51 -1.57 15.49
C ALA A 14 10.78 -1.46 13.98
N GLY A 15 9.98 -2.15 13.15
CA GLY A 15 10.06 -2.05 11.70
C GLY A 15 9.65 -0.69 11.16
N GLY A 16 8.69 -0.02 11.82
CA GLY A 16 8.18 1.32 11.45
C GLY A 16 7.46 1.37 10.09
N GLU A 17 7.88 0.56 9.14
CA GLU A 17 7.33 0.41 7.80
C GLU A 17 6.68 -0.97 7.63
N ALA A 18 6.22 -1.27 6.41
CA ALA A 18 5.72 -2.59 6.07
C ALA A 18 6.83 -3.65 6.20
N VAL A 19 6.60 -4.69 6.99
CA VAL A 19 7.54 -5.78 7.19
C VAL A 19 7.06 -7.01 6.43
N GLU A 20 7.89 -7.53 5.53
CA GLU A 20 7.57 -8.73 4.76
C GLU A 20 7.18 -9.91 5.65
N SER A 21 6.10 -10.59 5.28
CA SER A 21 5.59 -11.78 5.98
C SER A 21 6.66 -12.85 6.16
N ARG A 22 7.50 -13.06 5.12
CA ARG A 22 8.59 -14.03 5.13
C ARG A 22 9.67 -13.67 6.16
N LYS A 23 9.97 -12.38 6.31
CA LYS A 23 10.93 -11.89 7.31
C LYS A 23 10.41 -12.13 8.72
N LEU A 24 9.14 -11.83 8.97
CA LEU A 24 8.49 -12.09 10.27
C LEU A 24 8.47 -13.58 10.61
N THR A 25 8.08 -14.45 9.68
CA THR A 25 8.06 -15.90 9.91
C THR A 25 9.44 -16.46 10.19
N ASN A 26 10.48 -16.00 9.51
CA ASN A 26 11.86 -16.42 9.74
C ASN A 26 12.37 -16.00 11.14
N VAL A 27 12.17 -14.73 11.50
CA VAL A 27 12.61 -14.22 12.81
C VAL A 27 11.88 -14.89 13.97
N MET A 28 10.58 -15.13 13.82
CA MET A 28 9.74 -15.74 14.85
C MET A 28 9.81 -17.27 14.88
N GLY A 29 10.40 -17.91 13.86
CA GLY A 29 10.45 -19.37 13.72
C GLY A 29 9.06 -20.01 13.61
N ILE A 30 8.14 -19.39 12.85
CA ILE A 30 6.74 -19.82 12.74
C ILE A 30 6.30 -19.96 11.27
N SER A 31 5.19 -20.68 11.06
CA SER A 31 4.56 -20.78 9.74
C SER A 31 3.76 -19.53 9.38
N GLN A 32 3.55 -19.30 8.08
CA GLN A 32 2.71 -18.22 7.57
C GLN A 32 1.27 -18.27 8.13
N ASN A 33 0.70 -19.46 8.24
CA ASN A 33 -0.64 -19.64 8.79
C ASN A 33 -0.70 -19.21 10.27
N LEU A 34 0.33 -19.52 11.06
CA LEU A 34 0.39 -19.07 12.45
C LEU A 34 0.59 -17.56 12.55
N LEU A 35 1.38 -16.96 11.67
CA LEU A 35 1.55 -15.50 11.60
C LEU A 35 0.21 -14.81 11.35
N SER A 36 -0.58 -15.25 10.36
CA SER A 36 -1.90 -14.69 10.09
C SER A 36 -2.83 -14.74 11.30
N LYS A 37 -2.88 -15.88 12.01
CA LYS A 37 -3.67 -16.03 13.24
C LYS A 37 -3.19 -15.11 14.37
N LEU A 38 -1.88 -14.89 14.49
CA LEU A 38 -1.34 -13.97 15.49
C LEU A 38 -1.70 -12.51 15.15
N VAL A 39 -1.70 -12.13 13.90
CA VAL A 39 -2.14 -10.79 13.45
C VAL A 39 -3.62 -10.57 13.74
N GLU A 40 -4.49 -11.54 13.41
CA GLU A 40 -5.91 -11.49 13.73
C GLU A 40 -6.16 -11.31 15.23
N GLU A 41 -5.48 -12.12 16.04
CA GLU A 41 -5.58 -12.05 17.50
C GLU A 41 -5.04 -10.72 18.06
N LEU A 42 -3.98 -10.17 17.48
CA LEU A 42 -3.43 -8.87 17.87
C LEU A 42 -4.43 -7.74 17.54
N ASN A 43 -5.02 -7.76 16.35
CA ASN A 43 -6.04 -6.80 15.95
C ASN A 43 -7.30 -6.91 16.84
N ARG A 44 -7.75 -8.12 17.17
CA ARG A 44 -8.86 -8.33 18.09
C ARG A 44 -8.60 -7.69 19.46
N ARG A 45 -7.38 -7.85 20.01
CA ARG A 45 -7.00 -7.21 21.29
C ARG A 45 -6.97 -5.68 21.20
N TYR A 46 -6.48 -5.15 20.07
CA TYR A 46 -6.53 -3.71 19.84
C TYR A 46 -7.96 -3.18 19.79
N GLU A 47 -8.89 -3.94 19.25
CA GLU A 47 -10.31 -3.57 19.22
C GLU A 47 -10.94 -3.64 20.61
N GLU A 48 -10.76 -4.73 21.34
CA GLU A 48 -11.29 -4.92 22.70
C GLU A 48 -10.82 -3.86 23.69
N ASN A 49 -9.61 -3.32 23.48
CA ASN A 49 -9.02 -2.28 24.34
C ASN A 49 -9.18 -0.87 23.77
N ASP A 50 -9.99 -0.65 22.73
CA ASP A 50 -10.13 0.63 22.00
C ASP A 50 -8.77 1.28 21.66
N SER A 51 -7.79 0.48 21.28
CA SER A 51 -6.44 0.93 20.92
C SER A 51 -6.48 1.86 19.71
N ALA A 52 -5.60 2.84 19.70
CA ALA A 52 -5.36 3.70 18.53
C ALA A 52 -4.65 2.99 17.38
N LEU A 53 -4.13 1.78 17.62
CA LEU A 53 -3.31 1.02 16.68
C LEU A 53 -4.12 -0.08 15.99
N LYS A 54 -3.65 -0.49 14.83
CA LYS A 54 -4.05 -1.70 14.11
C LYS A 54 -2.88 -2.27 13.31
N VAL A 55 -2.89 -3.57 13.05
CA VAL A 55 -2.00 -4.18 12.05
C VAL A 55 -2.72 -4.24 10.71
N LEU A 56 -2.19 -3.54 9.73
CA LEU A 56 -2.64 -3.59 8.34
C LEU A 56 -1.96 -4.78 7.66
N LYS A 57 -2.75 -5.61 6.97
CA LYS A 57 -2.27 -6.66 6.09
C LYS A 57 -2.14 -6.07 4.70
N LEU A 58 -0.98 -6.20 4.11
CA LEU A 58 -0.67 -5.93 2.71
C LEU A 58 -0.49 -7.26 1.99
N GLU A 59 -0.37 -7.25 0.67
CA GLU A 59 -0.28 -8.47 -0.13
C GLU A 59 0.75 -9.48 0.43
N ASN A 60 1.98 -9.03 0.68
CA ASN A 60 3.09 -9.86 1.18
C ASN A 60 3.72 -9.34 2.48
N ALA A 61 3.10 -8.38 3.15
CA ALA A 61 3.66 -7.70 4.32
C ALA A 61 2.61 -7.39 5.38
N TYR A 62 3.07 -7.00 6.56
CA TYR A 62 2.24 -6.46 7.64
C TYR A 62 2.84 -5.17 8.16
N GLN A 63 1.98 -4.22 8.53
CA GLN A 63 2.41 -2.95 9.10
C GLN A 63 1.59 -2.57 10.32
N LEU A 64 2.24 -2.14 11.39
CA LEU A 64 1.57 -1.50 12.52
C LEU A 64 1.24 -0.06 12.14
N THR A 65 -0.02 0.31 12.22
CA THR A 65 -0.51 1.64 11.83
C THR A 65 -1.47 2.20 12.87
N THR A 66 -1.75 3.49 12.78
CA THR A 66 -2.83 4.12 13.55
C THR A 66 -4.18 3.92 12.86
N ARG A 67 -5.27 3.94 13.64
CA ARG A 67 -6.62 3.91 13.09
C ARG A 67 -6.95 5.22 12.38
N THR A 68 -7.72 5.11 11.29
CA THR A 68 -8.10 6.24 10.42
C THR A 68 -8.81 7.38 11.17
N LYS A 69 -9.53 7.07 12.25
CA LYS A 69 -10.19 8.09 13.08
C LYS A 69 -9.25 9.16 13.64
N TYR A 70 -7.94 8.89 13.68
CA TYR A 70 -6.92 9.84 14.17
C TYR A 70 -6.14 10.56 13.07
N ALA A 71 -6.42 10.26 11.79
CA ALA A 71 -5.64 10.74 10.65
C ALA A 71 -5.54 12.28 10.60
N GLU A 72 -6.62 12.99 10.87
CA GLU A 72 -6.63 14.46 10.87
C GLU A 72 -5.71 15.06 11.95
N ALA A 73 -5.79 14.53 13.17
CA ALA A 73 -4.95 15.01 14.28
C ALA A 73 -3.46 14.72 14.03
N ILE A 74 -3.15 13.53 13.50
CA ILE A 74 -1.79 13.14 13.14
C ILE A 74 -1.27 14.00 11.99
N GLY A 75 -2.10 14.28 10.98
CA GLY A 75 -1.75 15.15 9.86
C GLY A 75 -1.35 16.56 10.33
N ARG A 76 -2.10 17.13 11.30
CA ARG A 76 -1.78 18.42 11.92
C ARG A 76 -0.47 18.39 12.73
N LEU A 77 -0.23 17.32 13.47
CA LEU A 77 0.98 17.15 14.27
C LEU A 77 2.24 17.06 13.40
N LEU A 78 2.16 16.30 12.32
CA LEU A 78 3.31 16.06 11.46
C LEU A 78 3.62 17.25 10.54
N GLU A 79 2.80 18.32 10.55
CA GLU A 79 2.95 19.52 9.71
C GLU A 79 3.43 19.19 8.30
N SER A 80 2.87 18.13 7.74
CA SER A 80 3.49 17.57 6.57
C SER A 80 3.28 18.50 5.38
N LYS A 81 4.35 19.14 4.93
CA LYS A 81 4.51 19.71 3.58
C LYS A 81 4.16 18.70 2.46
N ARG A 82 3.76 17.51 2.83
CA ARG A 82 3.37 16.38 1.96
C ARG A 82 1.90 16.39 1.55
N ASN A 83 1.07 17.28 2.10
CA ASN A 83 -0.36 17.28 1.80
C ASN A 83 -0.79 18.39 0.84
N SER A 84 -0.17 18.49 -0.32
CA SER A 84 -0.99 18.71 -1.49
C SER A 84 -1.53 17.32 -1.87
N GLY A 85 -2.82 17.06 -1.61
CA GLY A 85 -3.49 15.85 -2.09
C GLY A 85 -3.19 15.65 -3.57
N LEU A 86 -3.36 14.44 -4.08
CA LEU A 86 -3.17 14.19 -5.50
C LEU A 86 -4.08 15.15 -6.29
N SER A 87 -3.52 15.80 -7.30
CA SER A 87 -4.32 16.61 -8.22
C SER A 87 -5.32 15.70 -8.96
N GLY A 88 -6.40 16.27 -9.51
CA GLY A 88 -7.36 15.51 -10.30
C GLY A 88 -6.68 14.68 -11.40
N SER A 89 -5.71 15.28 -12.11
CA SER A 89 -4.90 14.58 -13.12
C SER A 89 -4.08 13.43 -12.55
N ALA A 90 -3.55 13.57 -11.33
CA ALA A 90 -2.79 12.51 -10.68
C ALA A 90 -3.70 11.35 -10.23
N LEU A 91 -4.89 11.65 -9.71
CA LEU A 91 -5.91 10.64 -9.38
C LEU A 91 -6.38 9.89 -10.62
N GLU A 92 -6.59 10.60 -11.73
CA GLU A 92 -6.99 10.00 -13.01
C GLU A 92 -5.92 9.00 -13.51
N VAL A 93 -4.65 9.42 -13.60
CA VAL A 93 -3.54 8.54 -14.01
C VAL A 93 -3.38 7.36 -13.05
N LEU A 94 -3.46 7.60 -11.75
CA LEU A 94 -3.34 6.56 -10.74
C LEU A 94 -4.45 5.52 -10.87
N SER A 95 -5.70 5.96 -11.13
CA SER A 95 -6.83 5.06 -11.39
C SER A 95 -6.61 4.23 -12.66
N ILE A 96 -6.13 4.87 -13.74
CA ILE A 96 -5.83 4.15 -14.98
C ILE A 96 -4.80 3.06 -14.73
N VAL A 97 -3.72 3.35 -13.98
CA VAL A 97 -2.70 2.35 -13.63
C VAL A 97 -3.32 1.25 -12.79
N ALA A 98 -4.03 1.57 -11.71
CA ALA A 98 -4.59 0.60 -10.78
C ALA A 98 -5.52 -0.42 -11.45
N TYR A 99 -6.35 0.02 -12.38
CA TYR A 99 -7.33 -0.83 -13.07
C TYR A 99 -6.83 -1.51 -14.35
N ASN A 100 -5.67 -1.13 -14.89
CA ASN A 100 -5.20 -1.65 -16.18
C ASN A 100 -3.75 -2.17 -16.13
N GLN A 101 -3.14 -2.27 -14.96
CA GLN A 101 -1.76 -2.73 -14.80
C GLN A 101 -1.55 -4.18 -15.26
N PRO A 102 -0.42 -4.50 -15.89
CA PRO A 102 0.66 -3.61 -16.26
C PRO A 102 0.31 -2.72 -17.47
N VAL A 103 0.49 -1.41 -17.35
CA VAL A 103 0.07 -0.42 -18.36
C VAL A 103 1.23 0.50 -18.78
N THR A 104 1.35 0.79 -20.06
CA THR A 104 2.41 1.68 -20.59
C THR A 104 1.96 3.14 -20.62
N ARG A 105 2.95 4.07 -20.69
CA ARG A 105 2.66 5.49 -20.86
C ARG A 105 1.77 5.76 -22.08
N SER A 106 2.06 5.16 -23.21
CA SER A 106 1.26 5.37 -24.44
C SER A 106 -0.19 4.90 -24.29
N MET A 107 -0.44 3.86 -23.49
CA MET A 107 -1.81 3.42 -23.17
C MET A 107 -2.51 4.44 -22.26
N ILE A 108 -1.81 4.94 -21.24
CA ILE A 108 -2.33 6.01 -20.35
C ILE A 108 -2.67 7.25 -21.16
N ASP A 109 -1.73 7.72 -22.01
CA ASP A 109 -1.92 8.90 -22.85
C ASP A 109 -3.11 8.74 -23.80
N ARG A 110 -3.31 7.53 -24.35
CA ARG A 110 -4.46 7.23 -25.21
C ARG A 110 -5.79 7.33 -24.47
N ILE A 111 -5.85 6.83 -23.24
CA ILE A 111 -7.09 6.89 -22.43
C ILE A 111 -7.40 8.33 -22.06
N ARG A 112 -6.39 9.12 -21.72
CA ARG A 112 -6.54 10.51 -21.28
C ARG A 112 -6.67 11.52 -22.41
N GLY A 113 -6.17 11.19 -23.60
CA GLY A 113 -6.07 12.11 -24.73
C GLY A 113 -4.98 13.18 -24.61
N ILE A 114 -4.12 13.13 -23.58
CA ILE A 114 -3.04 14.09 -23.34
C ILE A 114 -1.78 13.38 -22.78
N ASP A 115 -0.62 14.04 -22.90
CA ASP A 115 0.64 13.55 -22.33
C ASP A 115 0.60 13.44 -20.79
N SER A 116 1.00 12.29 -20.28
CA SER A 116 0.97 11.96 -18.86
C SER A 116 2.36 11.84 -18.23
N SER A 117 3.42 12.10 -18.97
CA SER A 117 4.82 11.91 -18.53
C SER A 117 5.12 12.54 -17.18
N LYS A 118 4.73 13.80 -17.02
CA LYS A 118 4.98 14.58 -15.79
C LYS A 118 4.19 14.04 -14.59
N VAL A 119 2.98 13.57 -14.85
CA VAL A 119 2.11 13.00 -13.81
C VAL A 119 2.64 11.63 -13.39
N ILE A 120 3.05 10.79 -14.33
CA ILE A 120 3.67 9.48 -14.06
C ILE A 120 4.93 9.67 -13.21
N SER A 121 5.85 10.58 -13.59
CA SER A 121 7.05 10.87 -12.80
C SER A 121 6.73 11.31 -11.37
N ASN A 122 5.72 12.16 -11.18
CA ASN A 122 5.29 12.60 -9.85
C ASN A 122 4.69 11.44 -9.01
N LEU A 123 3.95 10.53 -9.64
CA LEU A 123 3.39 9.35 -8.96
C LEU A 123 4.48 8.35 -8.57
N ILE A 124 5.53 8.19 -9.39
CA ILE A 124 6.72 7.39 -9.06
C ILE A 124 7.47 8.03 -7.88
N GLU A 125 7.72 9.34 -7.92
CA GLU A 125 8.38 10.07 -6.82
C GLU A 125 7.61 9.96 -5.50
N LYS A 126 6.27 9.86 -5.57
CA LYS A 126 5.41 9.62 -4.41
C LYS A 126 5.30 8.12 -4.03
N GLU A 127 6.01 7.26 -4.73
CA GLU A 127 5.99 5.81 -4.52
C GLU A 127 4.58 5.19 -4.61
N LEU A 128 3.68 5.76 -5.43
CA LEU A 128 2.34 5.24 -5.64
C LEU A 128 2.26 4.28 -6.82
N ILE A 129 3.14 4.47 -7.81
CA ILE A 129 3.33 3.55 -8.93
C ILE A 129 4.82 3.27 -9.12
N GLU A 130 5.14 2.17 -9.78
CA GLU A 130 6.51 1.77 -10.10
C GLU A 130 6.62 1.16 -11.50
N GLU A 131 7.86 1.07 -12.01
CA GLU A 131 8.18 0.37 -13.24
C GLU A 131 8.21 -1.15 -12.98
N VAL A 132 7.25 -1.89 -13.57
CA VAL A 132 7.12 -3.34 -13.37
C VAL A 132 7.78 -4.17 -14.46
N GLY A 133 8.45 -3.52 -15.41
CA GLY A 133 9.18 -4.17 -16.50
C GLY A 133 8.75 -3.69 -17.88
N ARG A 134 9.26 -4.34 -18.93
CA ARG A 134 8.95 -4.01 -20.32
C ARG A 134 7.96 -5.02 -20.91
N LEU A 135 6.91 -4.51 -21.55
CA LEU A 135 5.98 -5.38 -22.26
C LEU A 135 6.62 -5.96 -23.53
N ASP A 136 6.29 -7.21 -23.85
CA ASP A 136 6.76 -7.89 -25.06
C ASP A 136 5.87 -7.55 -26.27
N ILE A 137 5.85 -6.27 -26.60
CA ILE A 137 5.15 -5.68 -27.76
C ILE A 137 6.11 -4.78 -28.54
N ALA A 138 5.71 -4.35 -29.73
CA ALA A 138 6.52 -3.48 -30.56
C ALA A 138 7.04 -2.25 -29.79
N GLY A 139 8.39 -2.04 -29.84
CA GLY A 139 9.05 -0.97 -29.08
C GLY A 139 9.39 -1.32 -27.64
N ARG A 140 8.99 -2.48 -27.11
CA ARG A 140 9.24 -2.98 -25.74
C ARG A 140 9.12 -1.88 -24.68
N PRO A 141 7.97 -1.17 -24.62
CA PRO A 141 7.81 -0.02 -23.74
C PRO A 141 7.81 -0.43 -22.26
N MET A 142 8.26 0.48 -21.40
CA MET A 142 8.15 0.34 -19.95
C MET A 142 6.70 0.31 -19.54
N ALA A 143 6.35 -0.58 -18.62
CA ALA A 143 5.04 -0.71 -18.02
C ALA A 143 5.09 -0.31 -16.54
N TYR A 144 3.97 0.18 -16.05
CA TYR A 144 3.77 0.66 -14.69
C TYR A 144 2.71 -0.17 -13.97
N GLY A 145 2.89 -0.30 -12.66
CA GLY A 145 1.95 -0.91 -11.75
C GLY A 145 1.89 -0.12 -10.44
N THR A 146 0.94 -0.46 -9.58
CA THR A 146 0.81 0.11 -8.24
C THR A 146 1.80 -0.54 -7.27
N THR A 147 2.14 0.19 -6.20
CA THR A 147 3.09 -0.24 -5.16
C THR A 147 2.37 -0.71 -3.89
N GLU A 148 3.11 -1.26 -2.94
CA GLU A 148 2.61 -1.50 -1.58
C GLU A 148 2.21 -0.19 -0.87
N ASN A 149 2.91 0.92 -1.17
CA ASN A 149 2.54 2.23 -0.64
C ASN A 149 1.17 2.70 -1.14
N PHE A 150 0.81 2.40 -2.40
CA PHE A 150 -0.53 2.62 -2.92
C PHE A 150 -1.57 1.86 -2.10
N LEU A 151 -1.39 0.55 -1.89
CA LEU A 151 -2.31 -0.28 -1.09
C LEU A 151 -2.48 0.31 0.32
N ARG A 152 -1.39 0.69 0.95
CA ARG A 152 -1.39 1.33 2.27
C ARG A 152 -2.17 2.64 2.30
N CYS A 153 -1.94 3.53 1.33
CA CYS A 153 -2.60 4.84 1.26
C CYS A 153 -4.10 4.73 1.06
N PHE A 154 -4.55 3.70 0.33
CA PHE A 154 -5.97 3.45 0.06
C PHE A 154 -6.61 2.45 1.04
N GLY A 155 -5.84 1.91 1.98
CA GLY A 155 -6.35 0.98 3.00
C GLY A 155 -6.73 -0.39 2.44
N LEU A 156 -6.11 -0.82 1.33
CA LEU A 156 -6.35 -2.08 0.63
C LEU A 156 -5.33 -3.13 1.07
N SER A 157 -5.75 -4.39 1.13
CA SER A 157 -4.85 -5.53 1.37
C SER A 157 -4.28 -6.11 0.07
N SER A 158 -5.01 -5.96 -1.03
CA SER A 158 -4.60 -6.33 -2.39
C SER A 158 -5.29 -5.45 -3.43
N ILE A 159 -4.80 -5.49 -4.67
CA ILE A 159 -5.41 -4.78 -5.80
C ILE A 159 -6.82 -5.29 -6.12
N ASP A 160 -7.11 -6.54 -5.81
CA ASP A 160 -8.42 -7.18 -6.05
C ASP A 160 -9.55 -6.59 -5.18
N GLU A 161 -9.20 -5.84 -4.13
CA GLU A 161 -10.16 -5.14 -3.28
C GLU A 161 -10.63 -3.79 -3.87
N LEU A 162 -10.12 -3.40 -5.04
CA LEU A 162 -10.61 -2.21 -5.73
C LEU A 162 -12.10 -2.39 -6.09
N PRO A 163 -12.91 -1.32 -5.97
CA PRO A 163 -14.28 -1.33 -6.46
C PRO A 163 -14.34 -1.73 -7.93
N GLU A 164 -15.47 -2.29 -8.36
CA GLU A 164 -15.69 -2.54 -9.80
C GLU A 164 -15.49 -1.24 -10.60
N LYS A 165 -14.86 -1.38 -11.76
CA LYS A 165 -14.59 -0.23 -12.63
C LYS A 165 -15.93 0.41 -13.00
N PRO A 166 -16.13 1.71 -12.75
CA PRO A 166 -17.32 2.38 -13.21
C PRO A 166 -17.37 2.35 -14.76
N ASP A 167 -18.56 2.06 -15.30
CA ASP A 167 -18.83 2.03 -16.74
C ASP A 167 -18.53 3.37 -17.44
#